data_46169f716932ce051c774832154d86b7
#
_entry.id   46169f716932ce051c774832154d86b7
#
_cell.length_a   1.000
_cell.length_b   1.000
_cell.length_c   1.000
_cell.angle_alpha   90.00
_cell.angle_beta   90.00
_cell.angle_gamma   90.00
#
_symmetry.space_group_name_H-M   'P 1'
#
loop_
_entity.id
_entity.type
_entity.pdbx_description
1 polymer ?
#
loop_
_entity_poly.entity_id
_entity_poly.type
_entity_poly.pdbx_seq_one_letter_code
_entity_poly.pdbx_strand_id
1 'polypeptide(L)'
;MLLENFRPQSRLVTKTTRMDRAKFPVIDAHNHLGEAFGGGWDKKPLNQLIDLLDEAGVVHYVDLDGGWGEDILHAHLKYFKEKAPERFRIFGGVDWRKWESMGAGFPDWAAGRLKAQKESGAQGLKIWKPFGLHVRDHEGQLVKVDDARLSPIWEMAGELGMPVMIHVADPVAFFDPIDETNERWEEIGRNPDWAFTSPPFPPFMDILNGLGSLCPPSPFYNVHWRARGMLCREPGLGRSDAGRMSELLHRHLRAAR
;
A
#
# COMPACT_ATOMS: atom_id res chain seq x y z
N MET A 1 10.72 14.95 -28.35
CA MET A 1 9.61 14.56 -29.26
C MET A 1 8.53 15.63 -29.16
N LEU A 2 7.97 16.07 -30.28
CA LEU A 2 6.85 17.00 -30.27
C LEU A 2 5.56 16.20 -29.98
N LEU A 3 4.63 16.78 -29.22
CA LEU A 3 3.36 16.14 -28.87
C LEU A 3 2.55 15.73 -30.11
N GLU A 4 2.66 16.50 -31.20
CA GLU A 4 2.04 16.20 -32.51
C GLU A 4 2.55 14.89 -33.13
N ASN A 5 3.75 14.43 -32.73
CA ASN A 5 4.37 13.18 -33.20
C ASN A 5 4.12 12.01 -32.25
N PHE A 6 3.51 12.26 -31.09
CA PHE A 6 3.15 11.22 -30.14
C PHE A 6 1.94 10.44 -30.65
N ARG A 7 2.13 9.16 -30.92
CA ARG A 7 1.09 8.24 -31.42
C ARG A 7 1.08 6.97 -30.58
N PRO A 8 0.68 7.07 -29.29
CA PRO A 8 0.63 5.89 -28.46
C PRO A 8 -0.37 4.90 -29.03
N GLN A 9 0.06 3.65 -29.16
CA GLN A 9 -0.82 2.56 -29.53
C GLN A 9 -1.07 1.70 -28.30
N SER A 10 -2.30 1.69 -27.81
CA SER A 10 -2.69 0.73 -26.77
C SER A 10 -2.59 -0.69 -27.34
N ARG A 11 -1.78 -1.51 -26.70
CA ARG A 11 -1.71 -2.95 -27.00
C ARG A 11 -2.74 -3.75 -26.22
N LEU A 12 -3.40 -3.11 -25.28
CA LEU A 12 -4.44 -3.72 -24.48
C LEU A 12 -5.78 -3.61 -25.21
N VAL A 13 -6.15 -4.68 -25.89
CA VAL A 13 -7.49 -4.82 -26.49
C VAL A 13 -8.32 -5.66 -25.54
N THR A 14 -9.27 -5.03 -24.87
CA THR A 14 -10.20 -5.72 -23.97
C THR A 14 -11.63 -5.48 -24.41
N LYS A 15 -12.50 -6.45 -24.13
CA LYS A 15 -13.93 -6.28 -24.28
C LYS A 15 -14.38 -5.15 -23.34
N THR A 16 -15.00 -4.12 -23.89
CA THR A 16 -15.63 -3.08 -23.08
C THR A 16 -16.94 -3.63 -22.51
N THR A 17 -17.02 -3.67 -21.19
CA THR A 17 -18.26 -4.04 -20.49
C THR A 17 -18.67 -2.84 -19.65
N ARG A 18 -19.87 -2.29 -19.94
CA ARG A 18 -20.43 -1.25 -19.10
C ARG A 18 -21.01 -1.90 -17.83
N MET A 19 -20.56 -1.43 -16.67
CA MET A 19 -21.06 -1.85 -15.37
C MET A 19 -21.39 -0.60 -14.56
N ASP A 20 -22.67 -0.42 -14.26
CA ASP A 20 -23.11 0.76 -13.51
C ASP A 20 -22.92 0.56 -11.99
N ARG A 21 -22.87 -0.69 -11.51
CA ARG A 21 -22.68 -1.03 -10.10
C ARG A 21 -22.07 -2.43 -9.96
N ALA A 22 -21.30 -2.62 -8.89
CA ALA A 22 -20.81 -3.95 -8.50
C ALA A 22 -21.99 -4.86 -8.10
N LYS A 23 -21.93 -6.14 -8.51
CA LYS A 23 -22.97 -7.14 -8.19
C LYS A 23 -23.01 -7.48 -6.69
N PHE A 24 -21.88 -7.42 -6.02
CA PHE A 24 -21.72 -7.76 -4.60
C PHE A 24 -21.25 -6.56 -3.80
N PRO A 25 -21.47 -6.53 -2.48
CA PRO A 25 -20.88 -5.52 -1.61
C PRO A 25 -19.37 -5.44 -1.81
N VAL A 26 -18.85 -4.23 -1.90
CA VAL A 26 -17.44 -3.96 -2.18
C VAL A 26 -16.71 -3.63 -0.89
N ILE A 27 -15.49 -4.16 -0.75
CA ILE A 27 -14.50 -3.67 0.22
C ILE A 27 -13.46 -2.90 -0.59
N ASP A 28 -13.39 -1.58 -0.38
CA ASP A 28 -12.29 -0.78 -0.90
C ASP A 28 -11.07 -1.01 -0.01
N ALA A 29 -10.15 -1.83 -0.48
CA ALA A 29 -9.01 -2.29 0.31
C ALA A 29 -7.79 -1.36 0.22
N HIS A 30 -7.80 -0.35 -0.65
CA HIS A 30 -6.66 0.55 -0.81
C HIS A 30 -7.10 1.94 -1.22
N ASN A 31 -7.23 2.83 -0.26
CA ASN A 31 -7.58 4.21 -0.57
C ASN A 31 -7.04 5.19 0.50
N HIS A 32 -7.32 6.49 0.27
CA HIS A 32 -6.80 7.61 1.03
C HIS A 32 -7.91 8.63 1.28
N LEU A 33 -8.14 9.00 2.55
CA LEU A 33 -9.20 9.92 2.94
C LEU A 33 -8.70 11.36 3.19
N GLY A 34 -7.42 11.52 3.50
CA GLY A 34 -6.79 12.81 3.78
C GLY A 34 -6.45 13.62 2.53
N GLU A 35 -5.75 14.72 2.73
CA GLU A 35 -5.44 15.69 1.67
C GLU A 35 -4.33 15.23 0.70
N ALA A 36 -3.45 14.31 1.11
CA ALA A 36 -2.26 13.93 0.34
C ALA A 36 -2.56 13.50 -1.11
N PHE A 37 -3.74 12.91 -1.35
CA PHE A 37 -4.22 12.54 -2.69
C PHE A 37 -5.50 13.28 -3.09
N GLY A 38 -5.74 14.46 -2.51
CA GLY A 38 -6.86 15.31 -2.87
C GLY A 38 -8.21 14.90 -2.25
N GLY A 39 -8.24 13.93 -1.35
CA GLY A 39 -9.46 13.49 -0.65
C GLY A 39 -10.01 14.57 0.28
N GLY A 40 -9.26 14.94 1.30
CA GLY A 40 -9.63 15.93 2.29
C GLY A 40 -10.95 15.64 3.01
N TRP A 41 -11.30 14.34 3.16
CA TRP A 41 -12.55 13.91 3.76
C TRP A 41 -12.58 14.06 5.28
N ASP A 42 -11.41 14.17 5.91
CA ASP A 42 -11.25 14.50 7.32
C ASP A 42 -11.73 15.92 7.68
N LYS A 43 -11.94 16.77 6.66
CA LYS A 43 -12.44 18.15 6.77
C LYS A 43 -13.86 18.35 6.22
N LYS A 44 -14.50 17.29 5.72
CA LYS A 44 -15.84 17.33 5.13
C LYS A 44 -16.84 16.56 6.01
N PRO A 45 -18.14 16.86 5.94
CA PRO A 45 -19.15 16.10 6.69
C PRO A 45 -19.08 14.60 6.40
N LEU A 46 -18.94 13.77 7.43
CA LEU A 46 -18.77 12.33 7.28
C LEU A 46 -19.94 11.63 6.57
N ASN A 47 -21.17 12.13 6.79
CA ASN A 47 -22.35 11.59 6.11
C ASN A 47 -22.27 11.68 4.59
N GLN A 48 -21.66 12.74 4.04
CA GLN A 48 -21.47 12.87 2.58
C GLN A 48 -20.57 11.75 2.04
N LEU A 49 -19.51 11.38 2.76
CA LEU A 49 -18.66 10.26 2.39
C LEU A 49 -19.44 8.94 2.47
N ILE A 50 -20.19 8.74 3.55
CA ILE A 50 -20.97 7.52 3.74
C ILE A 50 -22.01 7.36 2.63
N ASP A 51 -22.70 8.44 2.27
CA ASP A 51 -23.70 8.42 1.18
C ASP A 51 -23.05 8.02 -0.16
N LEU A 52 -21.86 8.57 -0.48
CA LEU A 52 -21.11 8.19 -1.69
C LEU A 52 -20.67 6.71 -1.67
N LEU A 53 -20.21 6.21 -0.52
CA LEU A 53 -19.82 4.82 -0.38
C LEU A 53 -21.01 3.88 -0.52
N ASP A 54 -22.18 4.27 -0.01
CA ASP A 54 -23.43 3.51 -0.12
C ASP A 54 -23.93 3.47 -1.57
N GLU A 55 -23.89 4.60 -2.27
CA GLU A 55 -24.22 4.68 -3.69
C GLU A 55 -23.32 3.77 -4.53
N ALA A 56 -22.00 3.75 -4.23
CA ALA A 56 -21.04 2.87 -4.89
C ALA A 56 -21.12 1.40 -4.45
N GLY A 57 -21.88 1.08 -3.39
CA GLY A 57 -21.98 -0.25 -2.81
C GLY A 57 -20.74 -0.67 -2.01
N VAL A 58 -19.93 0.30 -1.55
CA VAL A 58 -18.75 0.07 -0.72
C VAL A 58 -19.17 -0.07 0.74
N VAL A 59 -19.07 -1.26 1.29
CA VAL A 59 -19.48 -1.56 2.67
C VAL A 59 -18.36 -1.35 3.69
N HIS A 60 -17.10 -1.57 3.28
CA HIS A 60 -15.92 -1.31 4.09
C HIS A 60 -14.89 -0.55 3.29
N TYR A 61 -14.17 0.31 3.97
CA TYR A 61 -13.14 1.16 3.40
C TYR A 61 -11.85 1.07 4.22
N VAL A 62 -10.74 0.77 3.57
CA VAL A 62 -9.42 0.75 4.20
C VAL A 62 -8.71 2.05 3.87
N ASP A 63 -8.52 2.88 4.89
CA ASP A 63 -7.75 4.11 4.80
C ASP A 63 -6.30 3.86 5.18
N LEU A 64 -5.39 4.29 4.32
CA LEU A 64 -3.96 4.04 4.43
C LEU A 64 -3.17 5.28 4.88
N ASP A 65 -3.84 6.39 5.13
CA ASP A 65 -3.16 7.66 5.40
C ASP A 65 -2.47 7.70 6.76
N GLY A 66 -2.87 6.86 7.72
CA GLY A 66 -2.13 6.70 8.96
C GLY A 66 -0.68 6.22 8.75
N GLY A 67 -0.36 5.69 7.56
CA GLY A 67 1.00 5.38 7.15
C GLY A 67 1.90 6.60 6.90
N TRP A 68 1.33 7.82 6.78
CA TRP A 68 2.09 9.06 6.65
C TRP A 68 2.64 9.58 7.97
N GLY A 69 2.01 9.23 9.09
CA GLY A 69 2.43 9.65 10.42
C GLY A 69 1.40 9.38 11.51
N GLU A 70 1.86 9.37 12.75
CA GLU A 70 0.99 9.06 13.90
C GLU A 70 -0.07 10.14 14.15
N ASP A 71 0.22 11.40 13.86
CA ASP A 71 -0.76 12.48 13.99
C ASP A 71 -1.94 12.26 13.03
N ILE A 72 -1.66 11.87 11.78
CA ILE A 72 -2.68 11.54 10.79
C ILE A 72 -3.43 10.29 11.22
N LEU A 73 -2.72 9.25 11.67
CA LEU A 73 -3.34 8.04 12.21
C LEU A 73 -4.37 8.36 13.29
N HIS A 74 -3.96 9.12 14.31
CA HIS A 74 -4.84 9.47 15.42
C HIS A 74 -6.03 10.35 14.99
N ALA A 75 -5.80 11.30 14.09
CA ALA A 75 -6.87 12.13 13.54
C ALA A 75 -7.91 11.29 12.78
N HIS A 76 -7.46 10.34 11.95
CA HIS A 76 -8.34 9.48 11.17
C HIS A 76 -9.04 8.43 12.03
N LEU A 77 -8.36 7.86 13.03
CA LEU A 77 -9.02 6.99 14.03
C LEU A 77 -10.18 7.73 14.69
N LYS A 78 -9.94 8.95 15.18
CA LYS A 78 -10.96 9.76 15.85
C LYS A 78 -12.08 10.18 14.91
N TYR A 79 -11.75 10.60 13.70
CA TYR A 79 -12.74 11.16 12.78
C TYR A 79 -13.58 10.11 12.05
N PHE A 80 -12.96 9.04 11.57
CA PHE A 80 -13.63 8.01 10.77
C PHE A 80 -13.98 6.78 11.61
N LYS A 81 -12.98 6.20 12.30
CA LYS A 81 -13.14 4.93 12.99
C LYS A 81 -14.06 5.01 14.20
N GLU A 82 -13.94 6.04 15.04
CA GLU A 82 -14.81 6.19 16.21
C GLU A 82 -16.26 6.51 15.83
N LYS A 83 -16.46 7.30 14.77
CA LYS A 83 -17.81 7.73 14.33
C LYS A 83 -18.54 6.70 13.49
N ALA A 84 -17.81 5.85 12.75
CA ALA A 84 -18.39 4.82 11.89
C ALA A 84 -17.51 3.54 11.92
N PRO A 85 -17.41 2.86 13.06
CA PRO A 85 -16.46 1.76 13.30
C PRO A 85 -16.65 0.57 12.33
N GLU A 86 -17.86 0.36 11.85
CA GLU A 86 -18.17 -0.73 10.93
C GLU A 86 -17.74 -0.41 9.49
N ARG A 87 -17.56 0.87 9.15
CA ARG A 87 -17.27 1.30 7.78
C ARG A 87 -15.77 1.42 7.51
N PHE A 88 -14.99 1.90 8.47
CA PHE A 88 -13.60 2.28 8.25
C PHE A 88 -12.61 1.36 8.96
N ARG A 89 -11.53 1.05 8.26
CA ARG A 89 -10.35 0.35 8.76
C ARG A 89 -9.15 1.25 8.51
N ILE A 90 -8.51 1.70 9.59
CA ILE A 90 -7.42 2.67 9.52
C ILE A 90 -6.10 1.94 9.73
N PHE A 91 -5.17 2.10 8.79
CA PHE A 91 -3.84 1.51 8.86
C PHE A 91 -2.84 2.54 9.36
N GLY A 92 -1.94 2.10 10.24
CA GLY A 92 -0.80 2.88 10.67
C GLY A 92 0.42 2.69 9.77
N GLY A 93 1.58 3.12 10.23
CA GLY A 93 2.81 3.06 9.45
C GLY A 93 4.07 3.08 10.30
N VAL A 94 5.21 3.06 9.63
CA VAL A 94 6.55 3.13 10.22
C VAL A 94 7.25 4.40 9.77
N ASP A 95 7.77 5.18 10.71
CA ASP A 95 8.62 6.33 10.41
C ASP A 95 10.07 5.88 10.15
N TRP A 96 10.36 5.53 8.92
CA TRP A 96 11.66 5.04 8.47
C TRP A 96 12.81 6.02 8.69
N ARG A 97 12.53 7.32 8.80
CA ARG A 97 13.55 8.37 9.04
C ARG A 97 14.23 8.19 10.40
N LYS A 98 13.57 7.50 11.33
CA LYS A 98 14.11 7.21 12.64
C LYS A 98 15.28 6.22 12.61
N TRP A 99 15.45 5.46 11.52
CA TRP A 99 16.55 4.50 11.45
C TRP A 99 17.92 5.15 11.56
N GLU A 100 18.11 6.29 10.92
CA GLU A 100 19.37 7.03 11.01
C GLU A 100 19.74 7.37 12.46
N SER A 101 18.77 7.85 13.25
CA SER A 101 19.03 8.27 14.64
C SER A 101 19.02 7.12 15.66
N MET A 102 18.33 6.02 15.39
CA MET A 102 18.15 4.91 16.33
C MET A 102 19.13 3.75 16.09
N GLY A 103 19.78 3.74 14.94
CA GLY A 103 20.76 2.70 14.60
C GLY A 103 20.15 1.30 14.61
N ALA A 104 20.89 0.34 15.16
CA ALA A 104 20.48 -1.06 15.25
C ALA A 104 19.20 -1.30 16.08
N GLY A 105 18.83 -0.37 16.95
CA GLY A 105 17.60 -0.46 17.77
C GLY A 105 16.30 -0.12 17.02
N PHE A 106 16.41 0.38 15.78
CA PHE A 106 15.24 0.83 15.03
C PHE A 106 14.17 -0.27 14.80
N PRO A 107 14.50 -1.51 14.41
CA PRO A 107 13.47 -2.52 14.15
C PRO A 107 12.62 -2.85 15.38
N ASP A 108 13.24 -2.96 16.55
CA ASP A 108 12.54 -3.21 17.82
C ASP A 108 11.68 -2.01 18.23
N TRP A 109 12.19 -0.80 18.05
CA TRP A 109 11.43 0.41 18.28
C TRP A 109 10.20 0.47 17.37
N ALA A 110 10.36 0.18 16.08
CA ALA A 110 9.27 0.20 15.11
C ALA A 110 8.20 -0.84 15.44
N ALA A 111 8.61 -2.05 15.86
CA ALA A 111 7.72 -3.08 16.37
C ALA A 111 6.93 -2.61 17.61
N GLY A 112 7.61 -1.95 18.56
CA GLY A 112 6.96 -1.33 19.72
C GLY A 112 5.95 -0.23 19.36
N ARG A 113 6.27 0.58 18.34
CA ARG A 113 5.34 1.60 17.81
C ARG A 113 4.11 0.95 17.17
N LEU A 114 4.30 -0.12 16.41
CA LEU A 114 3.19 -0.85 15.80
C LEU A 114 2.22 -1.40 16.85
N LYS A 115 2.76 -1.93 17.97
CA LYS A 115 1.94 -2.36 19.12
C LYS A 115 1.13 -1.20 19.69
N ALA A 116 1.74 -0.05 19.93
CA ALA A 116 1.04 1.14 20.43
C ALA A 116 -0.03 1.64 19.45
N GLN A 117 0.23 1.62 18.15
CA GLN A 117 -0.76 1.96 17.12
C GLN A 117 -1.95 1.00 17.13
N LYS A 118 -1.71 -0.30 17.33
CA LYS A 118 -2.77 -1.30 17.48
C LYS A 118 -3.64 -1.02 18.72
N GLU A 119 -3.01 -0.71 19.84
CA GLU A 119 -3.71 -0.34 21.09
C GLU A 119 -4.54 0.93 20.92
N SER A 120 -4.10 1.86 20.08
CA SER A 120 -4.84 3.06 19.71
C SER A 120 -5.97 2.80 18.69
N GLY A 121 -6.08 1.59 18.14
CA GLY A 121 -7.16 1.20 17.24
C GLY A 121 -6.79 1.00 15.77
N ALA A 122 -5.50 1.11 15.40
CA ALA A 122 -5.04 0.78 14.05
C ALA A 122 -5.28 -0.71 13.74
N GLN A 123 -5.66 -1.00 12.49
CA GLN A 123 -6.10 -2.33 12.10
C GLN A 123 -5.21 -2.98 11.05
N GLY A 124 -4.14 -2.33 10.65
CA GLY A 124 -3.14 -2.84 9.72
C GLY A 124 -1.94 -1.91 9.64
N LEU A 125 -0.94 -2.35 8.89
CA LEU A 125 0.31 -1.63 8.66
C LEU A 125 0.40 -1.26 7.18
N LYS A 126 0.58 0.03 6.88
CA LYS A 126 0.90 0.53 5.54
C LYS A 126 2.39 0.81 5.43
N ILE A 127 3.00 0.24 4.41
CA ILE A 127 4.37 0.56 3.99
C ILE A 127 4.31 1.31 2.66
N TRP A 128 5.01 2.44 2.58
CA TRP A 128 5.05 3.30 1.40
C TRP A 128 6.21 2.95 0.47
N LYS A 129 6.10 3.34 -0.79
CA LYS A 129 7.07 3.06 -1.85
C LYS A 129 8.53 3.51 -1.59
N PRO A 130 8.86 4.48 -0.74
CA PRO A 130 10.24 4.76 -0.39
C PRO A 130 10.98 3.57 0.20
N PHE A 131 10.26 2.63 0.80
CA PHE A 131 10.82 1.38 1.27
C PHE A 131 11.29 0.52 0.09
N GLY A 132 12.55 0.15 0.11
CA GLY A 132 13.20 -0.55 -1.00
C GLY A 132 13.79 0.35 -2.10
N LEU A 133 13.45 1.66 -2.11
CA LEU A 133 13.97 2.65 -3.07
C LEU A 133 14.85 3.73 -2.43
N HIS A 134 14.42 4.27 -1.31
CA HIS A 134 15.05 5.44 -0.69
C HIS A 134 15.43 5.24 0.77
N VAL A 135 14.78 4.32 1.47
CA VAL A 135 15.05 4.10 2.89
C VAL A 135 16.47 3.59 3.06
N ARG A 136 17.23 4.29 3.89
CA ARG A 136 18.60 3.92 4.25
C ARG A 136 18.69 3.67 5.75
N ASP A 137 19.58 2.78 6.11
CA ASP A 137 19.90 2.53 7.51
C ASP A 137 20.87 3.61 8.05
N HIS A 138 21.28 3.46 9.31
CA HIS A 138 22.21 4.36 10.00
C HIS A 138 23.64 4.35 9.42
N GLU A 139 23.97 3.40 8.58
CA GLU A 139 25.24 3.33 7.85
C GLU A 139 25.11 3.91 6.42
N GLY A 140 23.93 4.42 6.06
CA GLY A 140 23.64 4.97 4.75
C GLY A 140 23.38 3.91 3.67
N GLN A 141 23.27 2.63 4.05
CA GLN A 141 23.00 1.55 3.11
C GLN A 141 21.51 1.49 2.76
N LEU A 142 21.21 1.22 1.49
CA LEU A 142 19.81 1.02 1.06
C LEU A 142 19.24 -0.22 1.75
N VAL A 143 18.11 -0.04 2.40
CA VAL A 143 17.36 -1.12 3.04
C VAL A 143 16.57 -1.90 1.99
N LYS A 144 16.88 -3.17 1.85
CA LYS A 144 16.14 -4.06 0.95
C LYS A 144 14.77 -4.41 1.51
N VAL A 145 13.82 -4.73 0.62
CA VAL A 145 12.47 -5.11 1.02
C VAL A 145 12.47 -6.36 1.91
N ASP A 146 13.38 -7.30 1.66
CA ASP A 146 13.57 -8.56 2.38
C ASP A 146 14.70 -8.51 3.42
N ASP A 147 15.08 -7.33 3.91
CA ASP A 147 16.13 -7.19 4.91
C ASP A 147 15.75 -7.93 6.20
N ALA A 148 16.56 -8.92 6.58
CA ALA A 148 16.30 -9.76 7.75
C ALA A 148 16.22 -8.97 9.07
N ARG A 149 16.84 -7.79 9.14
CA ARG A 149 16.75 -6.91 10.32
C ARG A 149 15.34 -6.40 10.59
N LEU A 150 14.44 -6.48 9.60
CA LEU A 150 13.04 -6.06 9.72
C LEU A 150 12.13 -7.13 10.33
N SER A 151 12.65 -8.34 10.59
CA SER A 151 11.87 -9.44 11.18
C SER A 151 11.05 -9.02 12.40
N PRO A 152 11.55 -8.20 13.36
CA PRO A 152 10.75 -7.78 14.51
C PRO A 152 9.45 -7.05 14.14
N ILE A 153 9.46 -6.27 13.04
CA ILE A 153 8.26 -5.55 12.55
C ILE A 153 7.23 -6.55 12.01
N TRP A 154 7.71 -7.50 11.20
CA TRP A 154 6.83 -8.50 10.57
C TRP A 154 6.24 -9.47 11.60
N GLU A 155 7.06 -9.92 12.54
CA GLU A 155 6.65 -10.77 13.65
C GLU A 155 5.60 -10.08 14.52
N MET A 156 5.85 -8.83 14.91
CA MET A 156 4.89 -8.03 15.68
C MET A 156 3.57 -7.84 14.92
N ALA A 157 3.62 -7.54 13.61
CA ALA A 157 2.40 -7.42 12.82
C ALA A 157 1.59 -8.72 12.82
N GLY A 158 2.28 -9.88 12.76
CA GLY A 158 1.66 -11.20 12.85
C GLY A 158 1.04 -11.48 14.21
N GLU A 159 1.76 -11.24 15.28
CA GLU A 159 1.28 -11.42 16.66
C GLU A 159 0.04 -10.57 16.95
N LEU A 160 -0.01 -9.36 16.42
CA LEU A 160 -1.13 -8.45 16.57
C LEU A 160 -2.28 -8.72 15.58
N GLY A 161 -2.12 -9.68 14.66
CA GLY A 161 -3.09 -9.95 13.60
C GLY A 161 -3.32 -8.73 12.68
N MET A 162 -2.29 -7.93 12.44
CA MET A 162 -2.35 -6.75 11.57
C MET A 162 -1.92 -7.12 10.15
N PRO A 163 -2.80 -7.05 9.15
CA PRO A 163 -2.39 -7.21 7.76
C PRO A 163 -1.40 -6.10 7.37
N VAL A 164 -0.43 -6.47 6.53
CA VAL A 164 0.57 -5.53 6.01
C VAL A 164 0.29 -5.26 4.55
N MET A 165 0.15 -3.98 4.21
CA MET A 165 0.02 -3.52 2.83
C MET A 165 1.26 -2.75 2.41
N ILE A 166 1.95 -3.24 1.40
CA ILE A 166 3.18 -2.63 0.90
C ILE A 166 2.93 -2.05 -0.50
N HIS A 167 3.18 -0.75 -0.65
CA HIS A 167 3.36 -0.14 -1.95
C HIS A 167 4.82 -0.31 -2.34
N VAL A 168 5.08 -1.22 -3.25
CA VAL A 168 6.45 -1.53 -3.71
C VAL A 168 6.64 -0.99 -5.10
N ALA A 169 7.65 -0.15 -5.24
CA ALA A 169 8.07 0.42 -6.50
C ALA A 169 6.96 1.18 -7.25
N ASP A 170 7.27 1.62 -8.44
CA ASP A 170 6.37 2.25 -9.40
C ASP A 170 6.23 1.36 -10.65
N PRO A 171 5.45 1.73 -11.66
CA PRO A 171 5.41 1.02 -12.94
C PRO A 171 6.81 0.77 -13.52
N VAL A 172 6.99 -0.34 -14.23
CA VAL A 172 8.29 -0.72 -14.83
C VAL A 172 8.89 0.43 -15.63
N ALA A 173 8.06 1.22 -16.30
CA ALA A 173 8.51 2.36 -17.09
C ALA A 173 9.29 3.43 -16.29
N PHE A 174 9.15 3.46 -14.94
CA PHE A 174 9.96 4.36 -14.10
C PHE A 174 11.40 3.87 -13.91
N PHE A 175 11.67 2.62 -14.25
CA PHE A 175 13.00 1.99 -14.23
C PHE A 175 13.60 1.85 -15.63
N ASP A 176 12.81 2.12 -16.68
CA ASP A 176 13.23 2.07 -18.07
C ASP A 176 13.84 3.41 -18.52
N PRO A 177 14.65 3.44 -19.59
CA PRO A 177 15.15 4.69 -20.15
C PRO A 177 14.04 5.70 -20.44
N ILE A 178 14.34 6.99 -20.23
CA ILE A 178 13.39 8.08 -20.49
C ILE A 178 13.56 8.54 -21.95
N ASP A 179 13.02 7.77 -22.87
CA ASP A 179 13.06 8.02 -24.30
C ASP A 179 11.66 7.97 -24.94
N GLU A 180 11.60 7.99 -26.26
CA GLU A 180 10.35 8.00 -27.02
C GLU A 180 9.53 6.71 -26.90
N THR A 181 10.11 5.63 -26.36
CA THR A 181 9.43 4.35 -26.14
C THR A 181 8.81 4.24 -24.76
N ASN A 182 9.18 5.12 -23.84
CA ASN A 182 8.71 5.09 -22.45
C ASN A 182 7.26 5.56 -22.35
N GLU A 183 6.36 4.66 -21.94
CA GLU A 183 4.92 4.96 -21.82
C GLU A 183 4.59 6.04 -20.77
N ARG A 184 5.55 6.35 -19.86
CA ARG A 184 5.42 7.34 -18.78
C ARG A 184 6.28 8.59 -19.01
N TRP A 185 6.74 8.78 -20.23
CA TRP A 185 7.66 9.86 -20.57
C TRP A 185 7.19 11.25 -20.10
N GLU A 186 5.91 11.59 -20.29
CA GLU A 186 5.36 12.88 -19.86
C GLU A 186 5.32 13.02 -18.34
N GLU A 187 4.95 11.94 -17.65
CA GLU A 187 4.82 11.92 -16.19
C GLU A 187 6.20 12.04 -15.53
N ILE A 188 7.17 11.27 -16.00
CA ILE A 188 8.56 11.32 -15.52
C ILE A 188 9.23 12.65 -15.94
N GLY A 189 8.92 13.18 -17.12
CA GLY A 189 9.43 14.47 -17.54
C GLY A 189 8.99 15.64 -16.67
N ARG A 190 7.80 15.54 -16.06
CA ARG A 190 7.30 16.52 -15.08
C ARG A 190 7.82 16.26 -13.66
N ASN A 191 8.18 15.01 -13.35
CA ASN A 191 8.63 14.55 -12.05
C ASN A 191 9.91 13.71 -12.21
N PRO A 192 11.05 14.32 -12.58
CA PRO A 192 12.27 13.56 -12.89
C PRO A 192 12.84 12.78 -11.70
N ASP A 193 12.51 13.16 -10.48
CA ASP A 193 12.82 12.44 -9.24
C ASP A 193 12.06 11.10 -9.08
N TRP A 194 11.09 10.85 -9.97
CA TRP A 194 10.37 9.57 -10.02
C TRP A 194 11.05 8.55 -10.93
N ALA A 195 12.12 8.93 -11.61
CA ALA A 195 12.89 8.03 -12.45
C ALA A 195 13.93 7.24 -11.65
N PHE A 196 13.89 5.92 -11.75
CA PHE A 196 14.77 4.98 -11.05
C PHE A 196 15.68 4.23 -12.04
N THR A 197 16.18 4.92 -13.06
CA THR A 197 16.86 4.33 -14.21
C THR A 197 18.33 3.98 -13.97
N SER A 198 18.92 4.44 -12.84
CA SER A 198 20.35 4.26 -12.58
C SER A 198 20.63 4.16 -11.08
N PRO A 199 21.82 3.65 -10.71
CA PRO A 199 22.25 3.69 -9.30
C PRO A 199 22.06 5.07 -8.66
N PRO A 200 21.64 5.15 -7.38
CA PRO A 200 21.66 4.06 -6.40
C PRO A 200 20.40 3.18 -6.31
N PHE A 201 19.49 3.27 -7.27
CA PHE A 201 18.26 2.49 -7.23
C PHE A 201 18.50 1.03 -7.61
N PRO A 202 17.86 0.07 -6.93
CA PRO A 202 17.95 -1.32 -7.29
C PRO A 202 17.16 -1.60 -8.58
N PRO A 203 17.54 -2.63 -9.35
CA PRO A 203 16.71 -3.09 -10.46
C PRO A 203 15.29 -3.46 -10.00
N PHE A 204 14.30 -3.16 -10.83
CA PHE A 204 12.90 -3.44 -10.54
C PHE A 204 12.65 -4.90 -10.10
N MET A 205 13.30 -5.86 -10.77
CA MET A 205 13.15 -7.28 -10.45
C MET A 205 13.72 -7.65 -9.08
N ASP A 206 14.76 -6.96 -8.60
CA ASP A 206 15.32 -7.24 -7.27
C ASP A 206 14.35 -6.84 -6.17
N ILE A 207 13.62 -5.74 -6.35
CA ILE A 207 12.57 -5.31 -5.44
C ILE A 207 11.44 -6.34 -5.42
N LEU A 208 11.01 -6.83 -6.60
CA LEU A 208 9.95 -7.83 -6.70
C LEU A 208 10.35 -9.17 -6.09
N ASN A 209 11.60 -9.60 -6.31
CA ASN A 209 12.12 -10.85 -5.75
C ASN A 209 12.21 -10.76 -4.22
N GLY A 210 12.72 -9.63 -3.70
CA GLY A 210 12.75 -9.37 -2.26
C GLY A 210 11.35 -9.43 -1.65
N LEU A 211 10.36 -8.85 -2.33
CA LEU A 211 8.98 -8.94 -1.89
C LEU A 211 8.44 -10.37 -1.90
N GLY A 212 8.79 -11.16 -2.92
CA GLY A 212 8.44 -12.58 -2.99
C GLY A 212 8.99 -13.39 -1.81
N SER A 213 10.17 -13.04 -1.31
CA SER A 213 10.79 -13.71 -0.16
C SER A 213 10.13 -13.38 1.18
N LEU A 214 9.45 -12.23 1.28
CA LEU A 214 8.65 -11.85 2.47
C LEU A 214 7.32 -12.62 2.55
N CYS A 215 6.93 -13.33 1.51
CA CYS A 215 5.70 -14.14 1.47
C CYS A 215 6.00 -15.63 1.69
N PRO A 216 6.56 -16.07 2.82
CA PRO A 216 6.57 -17.50 3.15
C PRO A 216 5.11 -17.95 3.37
N PRO A 217 4.85 -19.25 3.42
CA PRO A 217 3.54 -19.78 3.75
C PRO A 217 3.18 -19.52 5.24
N SER A 218 2.96 -18.29 5.59
CA SER A 218 2.67 -17.76 6.92
C SER A 218 1.41 -16.89 6.84
N PRO A 219 0.65 -16.70 7.92
CA PRO A 219 -0.61 -15.95 7.93
C PRO A 219 -0.49 -14.45 7.60
N PHE A 220 0.65 -13.99 7.13
CA PHE A 220 0.82 -12.63 6.66
C PHE A 220 0.18 -12.47 5.28
N TYR A 221 -0.92 -11.76 5.23
CA TYR A 221 -1.53 -11.38 3.96
C TYR A 221 -0.88 -10.08 3.47
N ASN A 222 0.05 -10.22 2.53
CA ASN A 222 0.58 -9.08 1.81
C ASN A 222 -0.39 -8.74 0.67
N VAL A 223 -1.10 -7.63 0.78
CA VAL A 223 -1.84 -7.07 -0.34
C VAL A 223 -0.83 -6.27 -1.17
N HIS A 224 -0.39 -6.85 -2.29
CA HIS A 224 0.48 -6.18 -3.23
C HIS A 224 -0.34 -5.41 -4.24
N TRP A 225 -0.09 -4.12 -4.32
CA TRP A 225 -0.51 -3.35 -5.47
C TRP A 225 0.61 -3.37 -6.52
N ARG A 226 0.33 -4.02 -7.64
CA ARG A 226 1.13 -3.97 -8.85
C ARG A 226 0.26 -3.34 -9.93
N ALA A 227 0.81 -2.43 -10.71
CA ALA A 227 0.16 -1.87 -11.91
C ALA A 227 -0.29 -2.94 -12.93
N ARG A 228 -0.09 -4.23 -12.65
CA ARG A 228 -0.54 -5.40 -13.39
C ARG A 228 -1.08 -6.54 -12.50
N GLY A 229 -1.64 -6.27 -11.35
CA GLY A 229 -2.49 -7.23 -10.64
C GLY A 229 -1.85 -8.58 -10.34
N MET A 230 -0.73 -8.63 -9.62
CA MET A 230 -0.25 -9.88 -9.01
C MET A 230 -0.46 -9.86 -7.51
N LEU A 231 -1.31 -10.76 -7.07
CA LEU A 231 -1.41 -11.22 -5.69
C LEU A 231 -0.28 -12.21 -5.41
N CYS A 232 0.33 -12.16 -4.22
CA CYS A 232 1.17 -13.27 -3.78
C CYS A 232 0.33 -14.54 -3.80
N ARG A 233 0.78 -15.55 -4.53
CA ARG A 233 0.16 -16.86 -4.56
C ARG A 233 0.65 -17.67 -3.36
N GLU A 234 -0.28 -18.23 -2.59
CA GLU A 234 0.04 -19.49 -1.94
C GLU A 234 0.35 -20.55 -3.02
N PRO A 235 1.39 -21.38 -2.84
CA PRO A 235 1.60 -22.50 -3.72
C PRO A 235 0.36 -23.41 -3.70
N GLY A 236 -0.42 -23.43 -4.79
CA GLY A 236 -1.59 -24.30 -4.92
C GLY A 236 -2.94 -23.62 -5.18
N LEU A 237 -3.03 -22.30 -5.12
CA LEU A 237 -4.29 -21.58 -5.39
C LEU A 237 -4.42 -21.18 -6.86
N GLY A 238 -5.45 -21.68 -7.52
CA GLY A 238 -5.79 -21.41 -8.91
C GLY A 238 -6.43 -20.03 -9.14
N ARG A 239 -6.62 -19.65 -10.42
CA ARG A 239 -7.19 -18.35 -10.84
C ARG A 239 -8.64 -18.07 -10.35
N SER A 240 -9.29 -18.99 -9.64
CA SER A 240 -10.67 -18.88 -9.16
C SER A 240 -10.83 -18.23 -7.77
N ASP A 241 -9.76 -17.79 -7.12
CA ASP A 241 -9.75 -17.51 -5.68
C ASP A 241 -9.93 -16.03 -5.27
N ALA A 242 -10.28 -15.13 -6.18
CA ALA A 242 -10.69 -13.75 -5.82
C ALA A 242 -11.86 -13.74 -4.80
N GLY A 243 -12.74 -14.75 -4.85
CA GLY A 243 -13.83 -14.93 -3.88
C GLY A 243 -13.33 -15.35 -2.49
N ARG A 244 -12.31 -16.22 -2.40
CA ARG A 244 -11.71 -16.65 -1.13
C ARG A 244 -10.94 -15.52 -0.43
N MET A 245 -10.30 -14.64 -1.18
CA MET A 245 -9.63 -13.48 -0.60
C MET A 245 -10.60 -12.50 0.06
N SER A 246 -11.75 -12.27 -0.54
CA SER A 246 -12.84 -11.48 0.07
C SER A 246 -13.29 -12.12 1.39
N GLU A 247 -13.40 -13.43 1.45
CA GLU A 247 -13.82 -14.18 2.64
C GLU A 247 -12.75 -14.18 3.73
N LEU A 248 -11.47 -14.27 3.37
CA LEU A 248 -10.34 -14.18 4.29
C LEU A 248 -10.17 -12.77 4.85
N LEU A 249 -10.26 -11.73 4.02
CA LEU A 249 -10.31 -10.34 4.50
C LEU A 249 -11.49 -10.13 5.46
N HIS A 250 -12.67 -10.68 5.13
CA HIS A 250 -13.85 -10.63 6.00
C HIS A 250 -13.64 -11.34 7.34
N ARG A 251 -13.01 -12.51 7.37
CA ARG A 251 -12.71 -13.25 8.61
C ARG A 251 -11.73 -12.50 9.49
N HIS A 252 -10.64 -11.96 8.92
CA HIS A 252 -9.63 -11.22 9.69
C HIS A 252 -10.15 -9.86 10.17
N LEU A 253 -10.96 -9.18 9.36
CA LEU A 253 -11.61 -7.94 9.78
C LEU A 253 -12.69 -8.16 10.87
N ARG A 254 -13.28 -9.38 10.96
CA ARG A 254 -14.20 -9.76 12.08
C ARG A 254 -13.45 -10.20 13.34
N ALA A 255 -12.31 -10.86 13.22
CA ALA A 255 -11.51 -11.29 14.36
C ALA A 255 -10.77 -10.14 15.06
N ALA A 256 -10.75 -8.96 14.46
CA ALA A 256 -10.17 -7.73 15.01
C ALA A 256 -11.20 -6.84 15.75
N ARG A 257 -12.33 -7.44 16.17
CA ARG A 257 -13.34 -6.80 17.06
C ARG A 257 -12.97 -6.92 18.51
#